data_ea7236eb2318da547eee88a8b1e55b8a
#
_entry.id   ea7236eb2318da547eee88a8b1e55b8a
#
_cell.length_a   1.000
_cell.length_b   1.000
_cell.length_c   1.000
_cell.angle_alpha   90.00
_cell.angle_beta   90.00
_cell.angle_gamma   90.00
#
_symmetry.space_group_name_H-M   'P 1'
#
loop_
_entity.id
_entity.type
_entity.pdbx_description
1 polymer ?
#
loop_
_entity_poly.entity_id
_entity_poly.type
_entity_poly.pdbx_seq_one_letter_code
_entity_poly.pdbx_strand_id
1 'polypeptide(L)'
;EYGYQQVITPHIGNKELYVTSGHYAKYGKDSFQPIRTPDENEEFLLKPMNCPHHCEIYRHKPRSYRDLPLRFAEFGTVYRYEQSGELHGLTRVRGFTQDDAHLFVRPDQLLEEFEKVIDIVLYIFKTLKFEDFIAQVSLRDPENKEKYIGSDENWEKAERAIIEAAEHKGLKTVVELGEAAFYGPKLDFMVKDALGRKWQLGTIQVDYNLPERFDLTYTGADDLPHRPIMIHRAPF
;
A
#
# COMPACT_ATOMS: atom_id res chain seq x y z
N GLU A 1 -17.34 -3.70 -10.93
CA GLU A 1 -18.08 -2.42 -10.99
C GLU A 1 -17.13 -1.21 -10.85
N TYR A 2 -16.06 -1.28 -10.08
CA TYR A 2 -15.10 -0.18 -9.86
C TYR A 2 -13.94 -0.12 -10.88
N GLY A 3 -13.97 -0.93 -11.95
CA GLY A 3 -12.99 -0.88 -13.03
C GLY A 3 -11.58 -1.40 -12.67
N TYR A 4 -11.48 -2.31 -11.70
CA TYR A 4 -10.22 -2.98 -11.38
C TYR A 4 -9.87 -4.03 -12.43
N GLN A 5 -8.59 -4.06 -12.81
CA GLN A 5 -8.01 -5.09 -13.66
C GLN A 5 -7.38 -6.16 -12.75
N GLN A 6 -7.85 -7.39 -12.86
CA GLN A 6 -7.26 -8.49 -12.11
C GLN A 6 -5.91 -8.86 -12.69
N VAL A 7 -4.93 -8.98 -11.80
CA VAL A 7 -3.57 -9.44 -12.11
C VAL A 7 -3.19 -10.60 -11.20
N ILE A 8 -2.18 -11.36 -11.59
CA ILE A 8 -1.56 -12.42 -10.78
C ILE A 8 -0.05 -12.22 -10.90
N THR A 9 0.62 -12.00 -9.78
CA THR A 9 2.05 -11.77 -9.75
C THR A 9 2.80 -12.98 -9.18
N PRO A 10 4.06 -13.20 -9.62
CA PRO A 10 4.88 -14.31 -9.13
C PRO A 10 5.10 -14.26 -7.61
N HIS A 11 5.20 -15.41 -6.96
CA HIS A 11 5.53 -15.51 -5.53
C HIS A 11 7.01 -15.22 -5.24
N ILE A 12 7.85 -15.42 -6.24
CA ILE A 12 9.30 -15.21 -6.19
C ILE A 12 9.65 -14.07 -7.15
N GLY A 13 10.31 -13.04 -6.63
CA GLY A 13 10.79 -11.90 -7.41
C GLY A 13 12.29 -11.72 -7.28
N ASN A 14 12.90 -11.10 -8.29
CA ASN A 14 14.30 -10.71 -8.21
C ASN A 14 14.52 -9.76 -7.03
N LYS A 15 15.60 -9.96 -6.28
CA LYS A 15 15.95 -9.15 -5.10
C LYS A 15 15.99 -7.65 -5.40
N GLU A 16 16.51 -7.27 -6.56
CA GLU A 16 16.63 -5.86 -6.97
C GLU A 16 15.27 -5.13 -7.01
N LEU A 17 14.19 -5.86 -7.29
CA LEU A 17 12.84 -5.31 -7.22
C LEU A 17 12.52 -4.76 -5.82
N TYR A 18 12.93 -5.48 -4.78
CA TYR A 18 12.69 -5.11 -3.38
C TYR A 18 13.73 -4.14 -2.84
N VAL A 19 14.93 -4.11 -3.41
CA VAL A 19 15.93 -3.06 -3.17
C VAL A 19 15.42 -1.73 -3.73
N THR A 20 14.98 -1.73 -4.97
CA THR A 20 14.40 -0.54 -5.65
C THR A 20 13.23 0.02 -4.85
N SER A 21 12.31 -0.81 -4.42
CA SER A 21 11.14 -0.37 -3.65
C SER A 21 11.47 0.09 -2.22
N GLY A 22 12.66 -0.22 -1.70
CA GLY A 22 13.08 0.09 -0.33
C GLY A 22 12.65 -0.95 0.71
N HIS A 23 11.83 -1.92 0.35
CA HIS A 23 11.35 -2.96 1.27
C HIS A 23 12.49 -3.80 1.83
N TYR A 24 13.49 -4.14 1.00
CA TYR A 24 14.63 -4.95 1.45
C TYR A 24 15.43 -4.28 2.56
N ALA A 25 15.66 -2.97 2.47
CA ALA A 25 16.41 -2.23 3.48
C ALA A 25 15.61 -2.03 4.78
N LYS A 26 14.29 -1.81 4.67
CA LYS A 26 13.43 -1.49 5.83
C LYS A 26 12.88 -2.74 6.53
N TYR A 27 12.58 -3.79 5.77
CA TYR A 27 12.00 -5.04 6.28
C TYR A 27 12.94 -6.25 6.18
N GLY A 28 14.25 -6.03 6.02
CA GLY A 28 15.22 -7.12 5.82
C GLY A 28 15.20 -8.20 6.92
N LYS A 29 14.86 -7.83 8.16
CA LYS A 29 14.72 -8.76 9.28
C LYS A 29 13.40 -9.56 9.23
N ASP A 30 12.37 -8.98 8.61
CA ASP A 30 11.02 -9.57 8.50
C ASP A 30 10.81 -10.23 7.13
N SER A 31 11.82 -10.26 6.28
CA SER A 31 11.83 -10.97 5.02
C SER A 31 12.53 -12.32 5.16
N PHE A 32 12.05 -13.32 4.42
CA PHE A 32 12.81 -14.55 4.25
C PHE A 32 14.17 -14.25 3.62
N GLN A 33 15.18 -15.06 3.96
CA GLN A 33 16.52 -14.92 3.37
C GLN A 33 16.45 -15.12 1.84
N PRO A 34 17.34 -14.44 1.08
CA PRO A 34 17.38 -14.59 -0.37
C PRO A 34 17.59 -16.05 -0.79
N ILE A 35 16.84 -16.45 -1.79
CA ILE A 35 16.99 -17.73 -2.47
C ILE A 35 18.12 -17.55 -3.50
N ARG A 36 19.17 -18.34 -3.35
CA ARG A 36 20.30 -18.35 -4.28
C ARG A 36 20.05 -19.33 -5.42
N THR A 37 20.55 -18.98 -6.59
CA THR A 37 20.52 -19.83 -7.78
C THR A 37 21.95 -20.35 -8.08
N PRO A 38 22.10 -21.24 -9.08
CA PRO A 38 23.43 -21.60 -9.58
C PRO A 38 24.23 -20.43 -10.14
N ASP A 39 23.59 -19.34 -10.55
CA ASP A 39 24.26 -18.09 -10.89
C ASP A 39 24.46 -17.27 -9.61
N GLU A 40 25.74 -17.07 -9.23
CA GLU A 40 26.11 -16.33 -8.03
C GLU A 40 25.70 -14.85 -8.04
N ASN A 41 25.37 -14.30 -9.21
CA ASN A 41 24.92 -12.91 -9.37
C ASN A 41 23.38 -12.75 -9.26
N GLU A 42 22.66 -13.85 -9.14
CA GLU A 42 21.19 -13.83 -9.03
C GLU A 42 20.72 -14.24 -7.65
N GLU A 43 19.92 -13.38 -7.05
CA GLU A 43 19.20 -13.67 -5.80
C GLU A 43 17.71 -13.34 -5.97
N PHE A 44 16.87 -14.22 -5.45
CA PHE A 44 15.42 -14.04 -5.46
C PHE A 44 14.88 -14.01 -4.03
N LEU A 45 13.73 -13.36 -3.85
CA LEU A 45 13.01 -13.31 -2.58
C LEU A 45 11.58 -13.85 -2.75
N LEU A 46 11.08 -14.50 -1.72
CA LEU A 46 9.64 -14.63 -1.53
C LEU A 46 9.06 -13.23 -1.32
N LYS A 47 8.07 -12.84 -2.10
CA LYS A 47 7.52 -11.48 -2.07
C LYS A 47 6.92 -11.13 -0.69
N PRO A 48 7.41 -10.11 0.00
CA PRO A 48 6.82 -9.64 1.25
C PRO A 48 5.61 -8.73 1.02
N MET A 49 5.48 -8.21 -0.20
CA MET A 49 4.46 -7.26 -0.65
C MET A 49 4.19 -7.44 -2.14
N ASN A 50 2.99 -7.05 -2.60
CA ASN A 50 2.61 -7.10 -4.02
C ASN A 50 2.93 -5.81 -4.78
N CYS A 51 3.04 -4.68 -4.08
CA CYS A 51 3.21 -3.35 -4.68
C CYS A 51 4.38 -3.21 -5.67
N PRO A 52 5.59 -3.77 -5.43
CA PRO A 52 6.68 -3.66 -6.41
C PRO A 52 6.35 -4.33 -7.74
N HIS A 53 5.63 -5.45 -7.71
CA HIS A 53 5.19 -6.15 -8.91
C HIS A 53 4.17 -5.34 -9.72
N HIS A 54 3.23 -4.66 -9.05
CA HIS A 54 2.26 -3.79 -9.72
C HIS A 54 2.93 -2.56 -10.34
N CYS A 55 4.00 -2.03 -9.74
CA CYS A 55 4.84 -1.00 -10.35
C CYS A 55 5.48 -1.50 -11.66
N GLU A 56 5.98 -2.74 -11.71
CA GLU A 56 6.52 -3.32 -12.93
C GLU A 56 5.46 -3.52 -14.02
N ILE A 57 4.25 -3.95 -13.64
CA ILE A 57 3.14 -4.04 -14.60
C ILE A 57 2.78 -2.65 -15.16
N TYR A 58 2.77 -1.62 -14.31
CA TYR A 58 2.57 -0.25 -14.77
C TYR A 58 3.65 0.16 -15.77
N ARG A 59 4.92 -0.07 -15.45
CA ARG A 59 6.10 0.34 -16.24
C ARG A 59 6.26 -0.44 -17.54
N HIS A 60 5.61 -1.60 -17.67
CA HIS A 60 5.77 -2.49 -18.84
C HIS A 60 5.48 -1.80 -20.18
N LYS A 61 4.65 -0.76 -20.20
CA LYS A 61 4.33 0.00 -21.40
C LYS A 61 4.19 1.49 -21.12
N PRO A 62 4.42 2.37 -22.13
CA PRO A 62 4.13 3.79 -21.99
C PRO A 62 2.69 4.05 -21.56
N ARG A 63 2.48 5.06 -20.72
CA ARG A 63 1.18 5.48 -20.22
C ARG A 63 0.88 6.92 -20.61
N SER A 64 -0.38 7.21 -20.82
CA SER A 64 -0.91 8.54 -21.09
C SER A 64 -1.85 8.95 -19.94
N TYR A 65 -2.07 10.24 -19.77
CA TYR A 65 -3.06 10.76 -18.80
C TYR A 65 -4.47 10.18 -18.99
N ARG A 66 -4.78 9.68 -20.21
CA ARG A 66 -6.06 9.04 -20.54
C ARG A 66 -6.16 7.60 -20.01
N ASP A 67 -5.04 6.97 -19.70
CA ASP A 67 -5.01 5.62 -19.12
C ASP A 67 -5.29 5.63 -17.61
N LEU A 68 -5.16 6.80 -16.97
CA LEU A 68 -5.36 6.95 -15.53
C LEU A 68 -6.80 7.43 -15.23
N PRO A 69 -7.41 6.95 -14.13
CA PRO A 69 -6.83 6.10 -13.11
C PRO A 69 -6.68 4.65 -13.56
N LEU A 70 -5.53 4.05 -13.28
CA LEU A 70 -5.26 2.64 -13.55
C LEU A 70 -5.30 1.86 -12.23
N ARG A 71 -6.08 0.78 -12.17
CA ARG A 71 -6.33 0.03 -10.95
C ARG A 71 -6.00 -1.44 -11.15
N PHE A 72 -4.98 -1.95 -10.46
CA PHE A 72 -4.64 -3.37 -10.44
C PHE A 72 -5.06 -4.00 -9.13
N ALA A 73 -5.67 -5.17 -9.17
CA ALA A 73 -6.05 -5.94 -7.99
C ALA A 73 -5.68 -7.41 -8.12
N GLU A 74 -5.27 -8.01 -7.02
CA GLU A 74 -5.04 -9.45 -6.95
C GLU A 74 -5.40 -10.00 -5.56
N PHE A 75 -5.79 -11.28 -5.51
CA PHE A 75 -5.67 -12.06 -4.30
C PHE A 75 -4.22 -12.53 -4.19
N GLY A 76 -3.39 -11.65 -3.64
CA GLY A 76 -1.95 -11.81 -3.63
C GLY A 76 -1.44 -12.44 -2.34
N THR A 77 -0.77 -13.59 -2.47
CA THR A 77 -0.10 -14.23 -1.32
C THR A 77 1.25 -13.56 -1.09
N VAL A 78 1.48 -13.13 0.14
CA VAL A 78 2.74 -12.51 0.59
C VAL A 78 3.37 -13.34 1.70
N TYR A 79 4.69 -13.19 1.87
CA TYR A 79 5.48 -13.99 2.79
C TYR A 79 6.32 -13.08 3.68
N ARG A 80 6.19 -13.25 4.99
CA ARG A 80 6.95 -12.49 5.98
C ARG A 80 7.55 -13.44 6.98
N TYR A 81 8.83 -13.27 7.31
CA TYR A 81 9.52 -14.20 8.21
C TYR A 81 8.91 -14.20 9.61
N GLU A 82 8.44 -13.07 10.10
CA GLU A 82 7.86 -12.87 11.43
C GLU A 82 8.65 -13.60 12.54
N GLN A 83 9.11 -12.90 13.55
CA GLN A 83 9.88 -13.53 14.64
C GLN A 83 9.01 -14.53 15.39
N SER A 84 9.62 -15.57 15.94
CA SER A 84 8.88 -16.66 16.62
C SER A 84 7.94 -16.18 17.73
N GLY A 85 8.30 -15.11 18.46
CA GLY A 85 7.46 -14.52 19.50
C GLY A 85 6.31 -13.64 19.00
N GLU A 86 6.28 -13.30 17.72
CA GLU A 86 5.26 -12.45 17.10
C GLU A 86 4.12 -13.25 16.47
N LEU A 87 4.34 -14.53 16.20
CA LEU A 87 3.33 -15.42 15.61
C LEU A 87 2.15 -15.59 16.58
N HIS A 88 0.92 -15.42 16.07
CA HIS A 88 -0.29 -15.49 16.88
C HIS A 88 -1.46 -16.11 16.13
N GLY A 89 -1.69 -17.41 16.32
CA GLY A 89 -2.78 -18.15 15.71
C GLY A 89 -2.86 -17.93 14.19
N LEU A 90 -4.02 -17.51 13.70
CA LEU A 90 -4.24 -17.14 12.30
C LEU A 90 -4.14 -15.63 12.05
N THR A 91 -3.92 -14.83 13.09
CA THR A 91 -3.89 -13.36 12.97
C THR A 91 -2.51 -12.81 12.61
N ARG A 92 -1.43 -13.56 12.93
CA ARG A 92 -0.07 -13.22 12.51
C ARG A 92 0.67 -14.48 12.09
N VAL A 93 0.82 -14.63 10.79
CA VAL A 93 1.36 -15.82 10.13
C VAL A 93 2.46 -15.45 9.12
N ARG A 94 3.26 -16.42 8.70
CA ARG A 94 4.38 -16.21 7.77
C ARG A 94 3.99 -16.16 6.29
N GLY A 95 2.77 -16.56 5.96
CA GLY A 95 2.25 -16.48 4.60
C GLY A 95 0.74 -16.32 4.64
N PHE A 96 0.22 -15.36 3.90
CA PHE A 96 -1.22 -15.08 3.84
C PHE A 96 -1.59 -14.44 2.52
N THR A 97 -2.85 -14.58 2.14
CA THR A 97 -3.41 -13.99 0.91
C THR A 97 -4.21 -12.76 1.28
N GLN A 98 -3.93 -11.66 0.60
CA GLN A 98 -4.63 -10.39 0.75
C GLN A 98 -5.51 -10.11 -0.46
N ASP A 99 -6.68 -9.50 -0.26
CA ASP A 99 -7.35 -8.72 -1.30
C ASP A 99 -6.60 -7.40 -1.44
N ASP A 100 -5.62 -7.38 -2.33
CA ASP A 100 -4.67 -6.29 -2.46
C ASP A 100 -4.85 -5.57 -3.79
N ALA A 101 -4.80 -4.25 -3.76
CA ALA A 101 -4.89 -3.46 -4.97
C ALA A 101 -4.04 -2.20 -4.90
N HIS A 102 -3.58 -1.78 -6.09
CA HIS A 102 -2.79 -0.57 -6.27
C HIS A 102 -3.39 0.26 -7.41
N LEU A 103 -3.68 1.52 -7.08
CA LEU A 103 -4.19 2.48 -8.03
C LEU A 103 -3.09 3.46 -8.39
N PHE A 104 -2.99 3.79 -9.67
CA PHE A 104 -2.09 4.82 -10.18
C PHE A 104 -2.96 5.95 -10.71
N VAL A 105 -2.82 7.12 -10.11
CA VAL A 105 -3.73 8.25 -10.33
C VAL A 105 -2.96 9.53 -10.64
N ARG A 106 -3.62 10.46 -11.32
CA ARG A 106 -3.15 11.84 -11.44
C ARG A 106 -3.47 12.63 -10.16
N PRO A 107 -2.78 13.76 -9.90
CA PRO A 107 -3.07 14.59 -8.73
C PRO A 107 -4.54 15.03 -8.62
N ASP A 108 -5.17 15.34 -9.74
CA ASP A 108 -6.59 15.75 -9.81
C ASP A 108 -7.59 14.63 -9.55
N GLN A 109 -7.14 13.37 -9.59
CA GLN A 109 -7.95 12.17 -9.34
C GLN A 109 -7.80 11.61 -7.92
N LEU A 110 -6.77 12.06 -7.17
CA LEU A 110 -6.37 11.44 -5.91
C LEU A 110 -7.51 11.37 -4.89
N LEU A 111 -8.18 12.49 -4.64
CA LEU A 111 -9.23 12.57 -3.62
C LEU A 111 -10.42 11.67 -3.99
N GLU A 112 -10.93 11.78 -5.22
CA GLU A 112 -12.06 11.00 -5.71
C GLU A 112 -11.78 9.48 -5.66
N GLU A 113 -10.58 9.06 -6.09
CA GLU A 113 -10.21 7.65 -6.09
C GLU A 113 -9.99 7.12 -4.67
N PHE A 114 -9.42 7.93 -3.78
CA PHE A 114 -9.28 7.56 -2.37
C PHE A 114 -10.64 7.39 -1.68
N GLU A 115 -11.59 8.28 -1.94
CA GLU A 115 -12.96 8.18 -1.44
C GLU A 115 -13.69 6.92 -1.95
N LYS A 116 -13.50 6.55 -3.22
CA LYS A 116 -14.04 5.30 -3.79
C LYS A 116 -13.47 4.06 -3.08
N VAL A 117 -12.20 4.11 -2.69
CA VAL A 117 -11.58 3.03 -1.92
C VAL A 117 -12.18 2.95 -0.51
N ILE A 118 -12.44 4.09 0.14
CA ILE A 118 -13.18 4.10 1.42
C ILE A 118 -14.56 3.45 1.24
N ASP A 119 -15.29 3.78 0.19
CA ASP A 119 -16.61 3.19 -0.08
C ASP A 119 -16.55 1.66 -0.22
N ILE A 120 -15.50 1.14 -0.87
CA ILE A 120 -15.28 -0.32 -0.97
C ILE A 120 -15.08 -0.94 0.41
N VAL A 121 -14.23 -0.36 1.25
CA VAL A 121 -13.99 -0.84 2.61
C VAL A 121 -15.28 -0.84 3.42
N LEU A 122 -16.03 0.27 3.39
CA LEU A 122 -17.30 0.40 4.11
C LEU A 122 -18.36 -0.59 3.60
N TYR A 123 -18.41 -0.83 2.28
CA TYR A 123 -19.29 -1.85 1.70
C TYR A 123 -18.97 -3.26 2.23
N ILE A 124 -17.67 -3.61 2.28
CA ILE A 124 -17.20 -4.89 2.80
C ILE A 124 -17.54 -5.02 4.29
N PHE A 125 -17.27 -4.00 5.10
CA PHE A 125 -17.57 -3.99 6.52
C PHE A 125 -19.07 -4.16 6.78
N LYS A 126 -19.91 -3.44 6.05
CA LYS A 126 -21.36 -3.60 6.12
C LYS A 126 -21.82 -5.01 5.77
N THR A 127 -21.23 -5.60 4.71
CA THR A 127 -21.56 -6.96 4.25
C THR A 127 -21.18 -8.02 5.31
N LEU A 128 -20.03 -7.85 5.95
CA LEU A 128 -19.54 -8.74 7.01
C LEU A 128 -20.05 -8.37 8.41
N LYS A 129 -20.90 -7.32 8.52
CA LYS A 129 -21.47 -6.83 9.79
C LYS A 129 -20.43 -6.34 10.80
N PHE A 130 -19.35 -5.75 10.33
CA PHE A 130 -18.44 -4.98 11.16
C PHE A 130 -18.98 -3.56 11.33
N GLU A 131 -19.86 -3.36 12.31
CA GLU A 131 -20.56 -2.07 12.52
C GLU A 131 -19.80 -1.15 13.47
N ASP A 132 -18.98 -1.70 14.38
CA ASP A 132 -18.20 -0.94 15.35
C ASP A 132 -16.72 -0.93 14.96
N PHE A 133 -16.32 0.12 14.25
CA PHE A 133 -14.94 0.36 13.86
C PHE A 133 -14.52 1.81 14.11
N ILE A 134 -13.22 2.03 14.20
CA ILE A 134 -12.59 3.34 14.29
C ILE A 134 -11.69 3.52 13.07
N ALA A 135 -11.81 4.65 12.38
CA ALA A 135 -10.88 5.05 11.34
C ALA A 135 -9.68 5.75 11.99
N GLN A 136 -8.50 5.16 11.88
CA GLN A 136 -7.26 5.71 12.43
C GLN A 136 -6.46 6.36 11.31
N VAL A 137 -6.20 7.65 11.43
CA VAL A 137 -5.29 8.40 10.55
C VAL A 137 -3.89 8.25 11.12
N SER A 138 -3.09 7.40 10.49
CA SER A 138 -1.72 7.08 10.92
C SER A 138 -0.74 7.96 10.18
N LEU A 139 -0.18 8.93 10.89
CA LEU A 139 0.74 9.93 10.37
C LEU A 139 2.19 9.62 10.74
N ARG A 140 3.13 10.28 10.06
CA ARG A 140 4.56 10.17 10.40
C ARG A 140 4.86 10.73 11.80
N ASP A 141 5.94 10.22 12.39
CA ASP A 141 6.51 10.80 13.61
C ASP A 141 7.36 12.02 13.24
N PRO A 142 6.99 13.25 13.66
CA PRO A 142 7.75 14.43 13.34
C PRO A 142 9.14 14.46 14.00
N GLU A 143 9.34 13.71 15.10
CA GLU A 143 10.60 13.64 15.83
C GLU A 143 11.55 12.55 15.32
N ASN A 144 11.05 11.61 14.51
CA ASN A 144 11.84 10.49 13.98
C ASN A 144 11.72 10.39 12.45
N LYS A 145 12.15 11.43 11.76
CA LYS A 145 12.04 11.52 10.30
C LYS A 145 12.87 10.46 9.55
N GLU A 146 13.93 9.94 10.16
CA GLU A 146 14.80 8.92 9.54
C GLU A 146 14.08 7.59 9.28
N LYS A 147 12.96 7.35 9.97
CA LYS A 147 12.11 6.17 9.75
C LYS A 147 11.45 6.19 8.36
N TYR A 148 11.29 7.36 7.76
CA TYR A 148 10.48 7.60 6.57
C TYR A 148 11.33 7.97 5.37
N ILE A 149 10.85 7.65 4.16
CA ILE A 149 11.47 8.01 2.89
C ILE A 149 10.66 9.12 2.20
N GLY A 150 11.31 9.86 1.29
CA GLY A 150 10.68 10.93 0.51
C GLY A 150 10.82 12.32 1.12
N SER A 151 10.27 13.31 0.42
CA SER A 151 10.34 14.71 0.82
C SER A 151 9.23 15.09 1.81
N ASP A 152 9.49 16.09 2.65
CA ASP A 152 8.47 16.64 3.54
C ASP A 152 7.23 17.14 2.78
N GLU A 153 7.43 17.74 1.59
CA GLU A 153 6.35 18.23 0.73
C GLU A 153 5.40 17.08 0.29
N ASN A 154 5.96 15.94 -0.12
CA ASN A 154 5.16 14.79 -0.51
C ASN A 154 4.38 14.23 0.68
N TRP A 155 4.99 14.20 1.86
CA TRP A 155 4.33 13.77 3.08
C TRP A 155 3.16 14.67 3.45
N GLU A 156 3.36 16.00 3.43
CA GLU A 156 2.29 16.96 3.73
C GLU A 156 1.10 16.84 2.76
N LYS A 157 1.38 16.64 1.46
CA LYS A 157 0.33 16.41 0.46
C LYS A 157 -0.45 15.13 0.73
N ALA A 158 0.26 14.04 1.04
CA ALA A 158 -0.35 12.74 1.30
C ALA A 158 -1.18 12.74 2.59
N GLU A 159 -0.64 13.30 3.68
CA GLU A 159 -1.32 13.42 4.96
C GLU A 159 -2.60 14.26 4.84
N ARG A 160 -2.53 15.39 4.14
CA ARG A 160 -3.69 16.24 3.87
C ARG A 160 -4.78 15.51 3.07
N ALA A 161 -4.40 14.80 2.02
CA ALA A 161 -5.35 14.07 1.18
C ALA A 161 -6.12 13.00 1.98
N ILE A 162 -5.46 12.28 2.89
CA ILE A 162 -6.11 11.28 3.75
C ILE A 162 -7.09 11.91 4.73
N ILE A 163 -6.68 13.00 5.38
CA ILE A 163 -7.52 13.73 6.33
C ILE A 163 -8.78 14.26 5.62
N GLU A 164 -8.59 14.94 4.49
CA GLU A 164 -9.69 15.50 3.69
C GLU A 164 -10.69 14.42 3.23
N ALA A 165 -10.19 13.30 2.72
CA ALA A 165 -11.05 12.19 2.30
C ALA A 165 -11.85 11.59 3.47
N ALA A 166 -11.21 11.42 4.63
CA ALA A 166 -11.87 10.89 5.82
C ALA A 166 -12.97 11.84 6.34
N GLU A 167 -12.71 13.14 6.32
CA GLU A 167 -13.68 14.19 6.68
C GLU A 167 -14.88 14.22 5.71
N HIS A 168 -14.63 14.20 4.39
CA HIS A 168 -15.69 14.18 3.37
C HIS A 168 -16.59 12.94 3.51
N LYS A 169 -16.03 11.80 3.90
CA LYS A 169 -16.81 10.58 4.16
C LYS A 169 -17.47 10.54 5.53
N GLY A 170 -17.29 11.58 6.36
CA GLY A 170 -17.89 11.68 7.69
C GLY A 170 -17.41 10.60 8.65
N LEU A 171 -16.19 10.09 8.47
CA LEU A 171 -15.62 9.06 9.33
C LEU A 171 -15.27 9.65 10.70
N LYS A 172 -15.56 8.88 11.75
CA LYS A 172 -15.02 9.18 13.09
C LYS A 172 -13.55 8.77 13.11
N THR A 173 -12.66 9.76 13.11
CA THR A 173 -11.23 9.52 13.06
C THR A 173 -10.55 9.73 14.41
N VAL A 174 -9.47 8.97 14.62
CA VAL A 174 -8.44 9.26 15.62
C VAL A 174 -7.12 9.43 14.87
N VAL A 175 -6.26 10.32 15.35
CA VAL A 175 -4.95 10.56 14.75
C VAL A 175 -3.89 9.91 15.65
N GLU A 176 -3.04 9.08 15.03
CA GLU A 176 -1.90 8.44 15.69
C GLU A 176 -0.60 8.80 14.97
N LEU A 177 0.33 9.38 15.72
CA LEU A 177 1.65 9.75 15.20
C LEU A 177 2.61 8.55 15.29
N GLY A 178 3.47 8.40 14.30
CA GLY A 178 4.48 7.33 14.29
C GLY A 178 4.00 6.00 13.70
N GLU A 179 2.71 5.88 13.41
CA GLU A 179 2.08 4.66 12.88
C GLU A 179 2.00 4.60 11.35
N ALA A 180 2.46 5.64 10.64
CA ALA A 180 2.55 5.63 9.18
C ALA A 180 3.49 4.53 8.67
N ALA A 181 3.25 4.05 7.43
CA ALA A 181 4.21 3.23 6.72
C ALA A 181 5.48 4.07 6.41
N PHE A 182 6.61 3.41 6.17
CA PHE A 182 7.84 4.13 5.88
C PHE A 182 7.78 4.98 4.59
N TYR A 183 6.86 4.66 3.69
CA TYR A 183 6.68 5.30 2.38
C TYR A 183 5.46 6.23 2.28
N GLY A 184 4.56 6.22 3.27
CA GLY A 184 3.38 7.08 3.24
C GLY A 184 2.45 6.94 4.44
N PRO A 185 1.57 7.93 4.64
CA PRO A 185 0.55 7.89 5.68
C PRO A 185 -0.55 6.88 5.35
N LYS A 186 -1.31 6.47 6.39
CA LYS A 186 -2.35 5.44 6.27
C LYS A 186 -3.67 5.90 6.87
N LEU A 187 -4.76 5.38 6.30
CA LEU A 187 -6.06 5.32 6.94
C LEU A 187 -6.31 3.86 7.30
N ASP A 188 -6.21 3.54 8.58
CA ASP A 188 -6.40 2.20 9.12
C ASP A 188 -7.80 2.04 9.69
N PHE A 189 -8.42 0.89 9.45
CA PHE A 189 -9.74 0.56 10.00
C PHE A 189 -9.58 -0.44 11.14
N MET A 190 -9.79 0.04 12.35
CA MET A 190 -9.64 -0.72 13.60
C MET A 190 -10.97 -1.27 14.03
N VAL A 191 -11.09 -2.59 14.07
CA VAL A 191 -12.29 -3.28 14.57
C VAL A 191 -12.03 -3.89 15.95
N LYS A 192 -13.10 -4.12 16.72
CA LYS A 192 -13.03 -4.84 17.98
C LYS A 192 -13.56 -6.26 17.83
N ASP A 193 -12.86 -7.20 18.41
CA ASP A 193 -13.36 -8.57 18.55
C ASP A 193 -14.37 -8.68 19.72
N ALA A 194 -14.96 -9.87 19.87
CA ALA A 194 -15.93 -10.15 20.93
C ALA A 194 -15.38 -9.97 22.36
N LEU A 195 -14.05 -9.94 22.51
CA LEU A 195 -13.36 -9.70 23.79
C LEU A 195 -12.95 -8.24 23.98
N GLY A 196 -13.32 -7.35 23.04
CA GLY A 196 -12.98 -5.92 23.05
C GLY A 196 -11.54 -5.59 22.61
N ARG A 197 -10.79 -6.56 22.10
CA ARG A 197 -9.42 -6.33 21.58
C ARG A 197 -9.51 -5.65 20.21
N LYS A 198 -8.64 -4.66 19.97
CA LYS A 198 -8.56 -3.93 18.70
C LYS A 198 -7.69 -4.69 17.72
N TRP A 199 -8.15 -4.78 16.48
CA TRP A 199 -7.44 -5.37 15.35
C TRP A 199 -7.49 -4.43 14.15
N GLN A 200 -6.37 -4.23 13.50
CA GLN A 200 -6.33 -3.55 12.21
C GLN A 200 -6.83 -4.53 11.14
N LEU A 201 -7.93 -4.18 10.49
CA LEU A 201 -8.54 -5.05 9.48
C LEU A 201 -8.24 -4.55 8.07
N GLY A 202 -8.50 -3.28 7.79
CA GLY A 202 -8.26 -2.70 6.48
C GLY A 202 -7.29 -1.53 6.56
N THR A 203 -6.61 -1.24 5.45
CA THR A 203 -5.74 -0.08 5.32
C THR A 203 -5.81 0.51 3.91
N ILE A 204 -5.72 1.84 3.83
CA ILE A 204 -5.57 2.60 2.60
C ILE A 204 -4.38 3.54 2.79
N GLN A 205 -3.49 3.64 1.80
CA GLN A 205 -2.27 4.44 1.90
C GLN A 205 -2.11 5.30 0.66
N VAL A 206 -1.58 6.51 0.84
CA VAL A 206 -1.14 7.38 -0.25
C VAL A 206 0.38 7.36 -0.33
N ASP A 207 0.90 7.12 -1.52
CA ASP A 207 2.32 6.91 -1.74
C ASP A 207 2.81 7.71 -2.96
N TYR A 208 3.68 8.67 -2.69
CA TYR A 208 4.43 9.44 -3.70
C TYR A 208 5.82 8.85 -3.97
N ASN A 209 6.29 7.93 -3.12
CA ASN A 209 7.67 7.48 -3.10
C ASN A 209 7.92 6.29 -4.02
N LEU A 210 7.07 5.27 -4.03
CA LEU A 210 7.25 4.14 -4.95
C LEU A 210 7.20 4.56 -6.42
N PRO A 211 6.27 5.42 -6.87
CA PRO A 211 6.30 5.95 -8.23
C PRO A 211 7.61 6.64 -8.58
N GLU A 212 8.22 7.37 -7.66
CA GLU A 212 9.52 8.01 -7.86
C GLU A 212 10.65 6.98 -7.94
N ARG A 213 10.70 6.03 -7.02
CA ARG A 213 11.75 5.00 -6.95
C ARG A 213 11.76 4.06 -8.16
N PHE A 214 10.58 3.77 -8.72
CA PHE A 214 10.43 2.97 -9.94
C PHE A 214 10.46 3.79 -11.23
N ASP A 215 10.68 5.11 -11.11
CA ASP A 215 10.65 6.06 -12.23
C ASP A 215 9.39 5.91 -13.11
N LEU A 216 8.23 5.77 -12.46
CA LEU A 216 6.95 5.66 -13.15
C LEU A 216 6.53 7.01 -13.71
N THR A 217 6.13 7.04 -14.98
CA THR A 217 5.68 8.25 -15.64
C THR A 217 4.42 8.00 -16.48
N TYR A 218 3.70 9.06 -16.78
CA TYR A 218 2.69 9.11 -17.83
C TYR A 218 2.85 10.41 -18.63
N THR A 219 2.49 10.39 -19.90
CA THR A 219 2.47 11.59 -20.73
C THR A 219 1.21 12.39 -20.42
N GLY A 220 1.38 13.64 -20.02
CA GLY A 220 0.29 14.57 -19.73
C GLY A 220 -0.42 15.08 -20.99
N ALA A 221 -1.46 15.89 -20.80
CA ALA A 221 -2.14 16.59 -21.88
C ALA A 221 -1.29 17.69 -22.54
N ASP A 222 -0.20 18.06 -21.87
CA ASP A 222 0.84 19.01 -22.29
C ASP A 222 2.00 18.33 -23.05
N ASP A 223 1.85 17.04 -23.35
CA ASP A 223 2.86 16.17 -23.97
C ASP A 223 4.18 16.03 -23.17
N LEU A 224 4.14 16.40 -21.87
CA LEU A 224 5.29 16.25 -20.96
C LEU A 224 5.13 15.02 -20.04
N PRO A 225 6.26 14.46 -19.57
CA PRO A 225 6.22 13.38 -18.59
C PRO A 225 5.81 13.88 -17.21
N HIS A 226 4.86 13.21 -16.59
CA HIS A 226 4.38 13.45 -15.25
C HIS A 226 4.49 12.19 -14.40
N ARG A 227 4.57 12.35 -13.07
CA ARG A 227 4.64 11.24 -12.13
C ARG A 227 3.25 10.93 -11.57
N PRO A 228 2.79 9.66 -11.61
CA PRO A 228 1.55 9.27 -10.96
C PRO A 228 1.72 9.26 -9.43
N ILE A 229 0.60 9.34 -8.73
CA ILE A 229 0.50 9.06 -7.31
C ILE A 229 -0.04 7.63 -7.17
N MET A 230 0.41 6.90 -6.16
CA MET A 230 -0.04 5.54 -5.91
C MET A 230 -0.94 5.49 -4.68
N ILE A 231 -2.05 4.74 -4.77
CA ILE A 231 -2.90 4.41 -3.63
C ILE A 231 -2.80 2.90 -3.42
N HIS A 232 -2.48 2.49 -2.20
CA HIS A 232 -2.50 1.09 -1.77
C HIS A 232 -3.81 0.81 -1.05
N ARG A 233 -4.42 -0.33 -1.34
CA ARG A 233 -5.65 -0.78 -0.71
C ARG A 233 -5.53 -2.25 -0.30
N ALA A 234 -5.69 -2.52 0.97
CA ALA A 234 -5.86 -3.86 1.51
C ALA A 234 -7.03 -3.83 2.50
N PRO A 235 -8.26 -4.20 2.07
CA PRO A 235 -9.45 -4.17 2.94
C PRO A 235 -9.37 -5.18 4.08
N PHE A 236 -8.71 -6.33 3.83
CA PHE A 236 -8.30 -7.37 4.80
C PHE A 236 -7.44 -8.46 4.16
#